data_94e10e2d00ec090dc0b2d99f3bda1444
#
_entry.id   94e10e2d00ec090dc0b2d99f3bda1444
#
_cell.length_a   1.000
_cell.length_b   1.000
_cell.length_c   1.000
_cell.angle_alpha   90.00
_cell.angle_beta   90.00
_cell.angle_gamma   90.00
#
_symmetry.space_group_name_H-M   'P 1'
#
loop_
_entity.id
_entity.type
_entity.pdbx_description
1 polymer ?
#
loop_
_entity_poly.entity_id
_entity_poly.type
_entity_poly.pdbx_seq_one_letter_code
_entity_poly.pdbx_strand_id
1 'polypeptide(L)'
;MIRHQMVSNTPLPTTQALRAFCGSETNSQGSRAGGNPCLVTLCASPPEQAPARSAVTQCLSWPLGERRAGVSCWTAGGTPIQCCGHGLMCCAASWINRWGRNGTLIMNGSEVACRVTQEQVWLGFTPLAPEACEIPAWCQQYFDVEPAAAATAGAADGYLVLEWPAGFELASLPTPTESLAQHTKRSLIVTCAAENEAAQEAESFHYRYFAPQYGVSEDAATGSAMRVLASFWQQRGLGRVLTAYQCSTEGGLLFSRIEEGKVWIGGWTSTMAMETANLE
;
A
#
# COMPACT_ATOMS: atom_id res chain seq x y z
N MET A 1 -28.90 -0.34 -15.69
CA MET A 1 -28.40 0.38 -16.90
C MET A 1 -26.90 0.51 -16.74
N ILE A 2 -26.14 -0.33 -17.45
CA ILE A 2 -24.67 -0.28 -17.44
C ILE A 2 -24.28 0.95 -18.28
N ARG A 3 -23.82 2.01 -17.64
CA ARG A 3 -23.19 3.11 -18.37
C ARG A 3 -21.89 2.55 -18.97
N HIS A 4 -21.86 2.45 -20.30
CA HIS A 4 -20.60 2.30 -21.03
C HIS A 4 -19.72 3.50 -20.69
N GLN A 5 -18.72 3.32 -19.84
CA GLN A 5 -17.68 4.31 -19.65
C GLN A 5 -16.94 4.44 -20.98
N MET A 6 -17.07 5.60 -21.60
CA MET A 6 -16.31 5.96 -22.81
C MET A 6 -14.83 5.92 -22.46
N VAL A 7 -14.04 5.19 -23.25
CA VAL A 7 -12.59 5.19 -23.16
C VAL A 7 -12.11 6.64 -23.29
N SER A 8 -11.50 7.17 -22.23
CA SER A 8 -11.02 8.55 -22.20
C SER A 8 -9.85 8.72 -23.17
N ASN A 9 -10.04 9.51 -24.20
CA ASN A 9 -9.01 9.90 -25.19
C ASN A 9 -8.30 11.20 -24.81
N THR A 10 -8.20 11.53 -23.53
CA THR A 10 -7.47 12.71 -23.07
C THR A 10 -6.03 12.67 -23.58
N PRO A 11 -5.52 13.74 -24.23
CA PRO A 11 -4.14 13.76 -24.73
C PRO A 11 -3.14 13.64 -23.57
N LEU A 12 -1.98 13.03 -23.85
CA LEU A 12 -0.86 12.94 -22.92
C LEU A 12 0.11 14.11 -23.15
N PRO A 13 0.79 14.63 -22.11
CA PRO A 13 0.73 14.18 -20.71
C PRO A 13 -0.52 14.64 -19.98
N THR A 14 -0.93 13.88 -18.96
CA THR A 14 -2.05 14.23 -18.08
C THR A 14 -1.66 13.93 -16.64
N THR A 15 -1.79 14.91 -15.76
CA THR A 15 -1.51 14.75 -14.33
C THR A 15 -2.82 14.72 -13.54
N GLN A 16 -2.90 13.81 -12.57
CA GLN A 16 -4.03 13.63 -11.66
C GLN A 16 -3.52 13.51 -10.23
N ALA A 17 -4.21 14.12 -9.29
CA ALA A 17 -3.99 13.91 -7.87
C ALA A 17 -5.01 12.90 -7.36
N LEU A 18 -4.55 11.79 -6.81
CA LEU A 18 -5.35 10.67 -6.36
C LEU A 18 -4.97 10.26 -4.94
N ARG A 19 -5.89 9.58 -4.26
CA ARG A 19 -5.62 8.81 -3.04
C ARG A 19 -5.94 7.34 -3.29
N ALA A 20 -5.10 6.45 -2.80
CA ALA A 20 -5.34 5.02 -2.80
C ALA A 20 -5.71 4.53 -1.41
N PHE A 21 -6.48 3.44 -1.34
CA PHE A 21 -6.89 2.79 -0.09
C PHE A 21 -7.80 3.66 0.77
N CYS A 22 -8.66 4.45 0.12
CA CYS A 22 -9.69 5.23 0.79
C CYS A 22 -10.84 4.34 1.26
N GLY A 23 -11.61 4.82 2.26
CA GLY A 23 -12.86 4.21 2.69
C GLY A 23 -13.83 5.27 3.19
N SER A 24 -15.12 5.06 2.98
CA SER A 24 -16.18 5.93 3.51
C SER A 24 -16.56 5.58 4.94
N GLU A 25 -16.27 4.36 5.35
CA GLU A 25 -16.59 3.82 6.67
C GLU A 25 -15.51 4.15 7.67
N THR A 26 -15.90 4.28 8.93
CA THR A 26 -14.97 4.34 10.05
C THR A 26 -14.62 2.92 10.47
N ASN A 27 -13.36 2.69 10.88
CA ASN A 27 -12.95 1.41 11.47
C ASN A 27 -13.63 1.20 12.83
N SER A 28 -13.40 0.03 13.42
CA SER A 28 -13.87 -0.32 14.79
C SER A 28 -13.43 0.69 15.87
N GLN A 29 -12.40 1.49 15.59
CA GLN A 29 -11.88 2.54 16.48
C GLN A 29 -12.38 3.95 16.11
N GLY A 30 -13.32 4.09 15.17
CA GLY A 30 -13.94 5.37 14.79
C GLY A 30 -13.11 6.21 13.81
N SER A 31 -11.99 5.71 13.27
CA SER A 31 -11.13 6.42 12.34
C SER A 31 -11.55 6.16 10.88
N ARG A 32 -11.49 7.19 10.03
CA ARG A 32 -11.76 7.07 8.60
C ARG A 32 -10.51 6.68 7.83
N ALA A 33 -10.67 5.87 6.79
CA ALA A 33 -9.61 5.58 5.84
C ALA A 33 -9.45 6.75 4.85
N GLY A 34 -8.60 7.71 5.18
CA GLY A 34 -8.27 8.87 4.33
C GLY A 34 -7.46 8.48 3.10
N GLY A 35 -6.73 7.39 3.17
CA GLY A 35 -5.91 6.84 2.09
C GLY A 35 -4.59 7.58 1.87
N ASN A 36 -3.77 7.03 0.97
CA ASN A 36 -2.42 7.51 0.68
C ASN A 36 -2.39 8.37 -0.60
N PRO A 37 -1.99 9.65 -0.52
CA PRO A 37 -1.99 10.56 -1.66
C PRO A 37 -0.86 10.27 -2.66
N CYS A 38 -1.14 10.49 -3.94
CA CYS A 38 -0.19 10.32 -5.03
C CYS A 38 -0.51 11.26 -6.20
N LEU A 39 0.51 11.90 -6.76
CA LEU A 39 0.43 12.54 -8.07
C LEU A 39 0.77 11.52 -9.15
N VAL A 40 -0.12 11.30 -10.10
CA VAL A 40 0.11 10.42 -11.25
C VAL A 40 0.16 11.27 -12.52
N THR A 41 1.28 11.24 -13.22
CA THR A 41 1.41 11.81 -14.56
C THR A 41 1.48 10.69 -15.59
N LEU A 42 0.49 10.61 -16.45
CA LEU A 42 0.52 9.74 -17.62
C LEU A 42 1.32 10.43 -18.73
N CYS A 43 2.45 9.84 -19.12
CA CYS A 43 3.36 10.33 -20.14
C CYS A 43 3.14 9.61 -21.48
N ALA A 44 3.52 10.23 -22.60
CA ALA A 44 3.47 9.57 -23.91
C ALA A 44 4.62 8.56 -24.11
N SER A 45 5.75 8.76 -23.43
CA SER A 45 6.96 7.93 -23.47
C SER A 45 7.63 7.86 -22.10
N PRO A 46 8.59 6.96 -21.87
CA PRO A 46 9.39 6.94 -20.65
C PRO A 46 9.98 8.32 -20.34
N PRO A 47 9.92 8.77 -19.07
CA PRO A 47 10.51 10.06 -18.69
C PRO A 47 12.05 9.99 -18.73
N GLU A 48 12.68 11.04 -19.20
CA GLU A 48 14.14 11.16 -19.21
C GLU A 48 14.70 11.62 -17.86
N GLN A 49 13.87 12.26 -17.04
CA GLN A 49 14.26 12.84 -15.77
C GLN A 49 13.23 12.53 -14.67
N ALA A 50 13.70 12.52 -13.43
CA ALA A 50 12.83 12.47 -12.28
C ALA A 50 11.94 13.72 -12.20
N PRO A 51 10.73 13.62 -11.63
CA PRO A 51 9.88 14.79 -11.45
C PRO A 51 10.49 15.75 -10.41
N ALA A 52 10.07 17.01 -10.44
CA ALA A 52 10.38 17.96 -9.36
C ALA A 52 9.82 17.42 -8.03
N ARG A 53 10.38 17.87 -6.91
CA ARG A 53 9.86 17.51 -5.57
C ARG A 53 8.42 17.93 -5.40
N SER A 54 7.69 17.23 -4.55
CA SER A 54 6.28 17.47 -4.27
C SER A 54 5.98 17.16 -2.81
N ALA A 55 4.83 17.58 -2.31
CA ALA A 55 4.37 17.24 -0.96
C ALA A 55 3.97 15.76 -0.80
N VAL A 56 3.76 15.04 -1.90
CA VAL A 56 3.27 13.65 -1.91
C VAL A 56 4.10 12.78 -2.83
N THR A 57 3.92 11.48 -2.75
CA THR A 57 4.48 10.51 -3.71
C THR A 57 4.09 10.88 -5.14
N GLN A 58 5.02 10.76 -6.07
CA GLN A 58 4.80 11.00 -7.48
C GLN A 58 5.06 9.75 -8.31
N CYS A 59 4.19 9.48 -9.26
CA CYS A 59 4.35 8.40 -10.23
C CYS A 59 4.28 8.94 -11.66
N LEU A 60 5.26 8.57 -12.47
CA LEU A 60 5.23 8.76 -13.92
C LEU A 60 4.92 7.42 -14.55
N SER A 61 3.96 7.39 -15.49
CA SER A 61 3.55 6.17 -16.16
C SER A 61 3.37 6.39 -17.65
N TRP A 62 3.80 5.43 -18.47
CA TRP A 62 3.82 5.54 -19.94
C TRP A 62 3.40 4.23 -20.60
N PRO A 63 2.82 4.26 -21.81
CA PRO A 63 2.36 3.05 -22.48
C PRO A 63 3.54 2.18 -22.94
N LEU A 64 3.40 0.87 -22.81
CA LEU A 64 4.34 -0.16 -23.30
C LEU A 64 3.67 -1.13 -24.29
N GLY A 65 2.51 -0.77 -24.81
CA GLY A 65 1.70 -1.59 -25.70
C GLY A 65 0.24 -1.65 -25.25
N GLU A 66 -0.51 -2.59 -25.82
CA GLU A 66 -1.91 -2.76 -25.46
C GLU A 66 -2.05 -3.20 -24.00
N ARG A 67 -2.79 -2.41 -23.20
CA ARG A 67 -3.05 -2.66 -21.77
C ARG A 67 -1.80 -2.91 -20.92
N ARG A 68 -0.67 -2.33 -21.32
CA ARG A 68 0.61 -2.41 -20.56
C ARG A 68 1.19 -1.01 -20.40
N ALA A 69 1.67 -0.70 -19.20
CA ALA A 69 2.33 0.57 -18.92
C ALA A 69 3.53 0.40 -17.99
N GLY A 70 4.58 1.16 -18.25
CA GLY A 70 5.69 1.36 -17.33
C GLY A 70 5.31 2.32 -16.22
N VAL A 71 5.89 2.13 -15.04
CA VAL A 71 5.70 3.00 -13.88
C VAL A 71 7.04 3.24 -13.21
N SER A 72 7.31 4.48 -12.86
CA SER A 72 8.36 4.88 -11.92
C SER A 72 7.75 5.77 -10.85
N CYS A 73 8.16 5.56 -9.59
CA CYS A 73 7.64 6.31 -8.46
C CYS A 73 8.78 6.91 -7.62
N TRP A 74 8.49 8.06 -7.02
CA TRP A 74 9.40 8.79 -6.13
C TRP A 74 8.66 9.20 -4.86
N THR A 75 9.38 9.23 -3.75
CA THR A 75 8.89 9.84 -2.52
C THR A 75 8.68 11.34 -2.70
N ALA A 76 7.98 11.99 -1.78
CA ALA A 76 7.87 13.45 -1.72
C ALA A 76 9.26 14.14 -1.79
N GLY A 77 10.27 13.58 -1.13
CA GLY A 77 11.65 14.06 -1.15
C GLY A 77 12.41 13.79 -2.45
N GLY A 78 11.82 13.10 -3.45
CA GLY A 78 12.43 12.82 -4.73
C GLY A 78 13.31 11.56 -4.76
N THR A 79 13.24 10.70 -3.74
CA THR A 79 13.95 9.40 -3.73
C THR A 79 13.18 8.36 -4.54
N PRO A 80 13.81 7.61 -5.47
CA PRO A 80 13.17 6.54 -6.21
C PRO A 80 12.67 5.43 -5.28
N ILE A 81 11.46 4.92 -5.58
CA ILE A 81 10.82 3.83 -4.80
C ILE A 81 10.88 2.54 -5.62
N GLN A 82 11.35 1.45 -5.00
CA GLN A 82 11.47 0.14 -5.65
C GLN A 82 10.12 -0.56 -5.85
N CYS A 83 9.22 -0.45 -4.88
CA CYS A 83 7.86 -1.00 -4.96
C CYS A 83 6.90 -0.06 -4.23
N CYS A 84 5.99 0.56 -4.96
CA CYS A 84 5.04 1.55 -4.44
C CYS A 84 3.61 1.05 -4.63
N GLY A 85 3.03 0.39 -3.62
CA GLY A 85 1.70 -0.19 -3.71
C GLY A 85 0.60 0.83 -3.99
N HIS A 86 0.57 1.96 -3.26
CA HIS A 86 -0.42 3.01 -3.46
C HIS A 86 -0.23 3.76 -4.78
N GLY A 87 1.02 4.03 -5.18
CA GLY A 87 1.31 4.63 -6.47
C GLY A 87 0.90 3.75 -7.65
N LEU A 88 1.18 2.43 -7.58
CA LEU A 88 0.71 1.48 -8.59
C LEU A 88 -0.82 1.42 -8.65
N MET A 89 -1.52 1.50 -7.51
CA MET A 89 -2.98 1.54 -7.48
C MET A 89 -3.53 2.80 -8.15
N CYS A 90 -2.96 3.97 -7.86
CA CYS A 90 -3.32 5.22 -8.51
C CYS A 90 -3.02 5.19 -10.03
N CYS A 91 -1.88 4.62 -10.44
CA CYS A 91 -1.57 4.42 -11.87
C CYS A 91 -2.58 3.47 -12.53
N ALA A 92 -2.92 2.34 -11.91
CA ALA A 92 -3.93 1.43 -12.42
C ALA A 92 -5.29 2.12 -12.58
N ALA A 93 -5.74 2.88 -11.59
CA ALA A 93 -6.97 3.67 -11.66
C ALA A 93 -6.96 4.65 -12.86
N SER A 94 -5.82 5.31 -13.09
CA SER A 94 -5.67 6.25 -14.20
C SER A 94 -5.68 5.57 -15.57
N TRP A 95 -5.05 4.40 -15.70
CA TRP A 95 -5.00 3.64 -16.95
C TRP A 95 -6.28 2.87 -17.24
N ILE A 96 -7.01 2.41 -16.22
CA ILE A 96 -8.19 1.55 -16.41
C ILE A 96 -9.27 2.24 -17.26
N ASN A 97 -9.40 3.55 -17.17
CA ASN A 97 -10.28 4.34 -18.02
C ASN A 97 -9.93 4.25 -19.51
N ARG A 98 -8.67 3.87 -19.84
CA ARG A 98 -8.18 3.68 -21.21
C ARG A 98 -8.18 2.20 -21.61
N TRP A 99 -7.91 1.29 -20.68
CA TRP A 99 -7.76 -0.14 -20.93
C TRP A 99 -9.07 -0.93 -20.81
N GLY A 100 -10.08 -0.37 -20.16
CA GLY A 100 -11.24 -1.09 -19.69
C GLY A 100 -11.00 -1.69 -18.31
N ARG A 101 -11.19 -3.02 -18.13
CA ARG A 101 -11.20 -3.62 -16.78
C ARG A 101 -9.88 -4.22 -16.31
N ASN A 102 -8.94 -4.47 -17.23
CA ASN A 102 -7.71 -5.21 -16.91
C ASN A 102 -6.50 -4.61 -17.61
N GLY A 103 -5.33 -4.76 -17.01
CA GLY A 103 -4.06 -4.37 -17.60
C GLY A 103 -2.88 -4.91 -16.81
N THR A 104 -1.68 -4.48 -17.18
CA THR A 104 -0.43 -4.84 -16.50
C THR A 104 0.42 -3.59 -16.35
N LEU A 105 0.85 -3.32 -15.14
CA LEU A 105 1.86 -2.32 -14.83
C LEU A 105 3.22 -2.98 -14.67
N ILE A 106 4.27 -2.29 -15.11
CA ILE A 106 5.66 -2.76 -15.00
C ILE A 106 6.44 -1.72 -14.22
N MET A 107 6.93 -2.12 -13.06
CA MET A 107 7.73 -1.28 -12.19
C MET A 107 9.03 -2.00 -11.83
N ASN A 108 10.17 -1.38 -12.15
CA ASN A 108 11.51 -1.96 -11.90
C ASN A 108 11.64 -3.42 -12.39
N GLY A 109 11.13 -3.69 -13.62
CA GLY A 109 11.17 -5.01 -14.24
C GLY A 109 10.14 -6.02 -13.70
N SER A 110 9.40 -5.68 -12.66
CA SER A 110 8.36 -6.55 -12.10
C SER A 110 7.00 -6.26 -12.73
N GLU A 111 6.32 -7.30 -13.19
CA GLU A 111 4.96 -7.20 -13.72
C GLU A 111 3.92 -7.30 -12.60
N VAL A 112 3.00 -6.35 -12.57
CA VAL A 112 1.88 -6.28 -11.65
C VAL A 112 0.59 -6.28 -12.45
N ALA A 113 -0.14 -7.39 -12.41
CA ALA A 113 -1.46 -7.45 -13.03
C ALA A 113 -2.42 -6.51 -12.28
N CYS A 114 -3.26 -5.81 -13.02
CA CYS A 114 -4.30 -4.97 -12.44
C CYS A 114 -5.67 -5.27 -13.03
N ARG A 115 -6.69 -5.19 -12.19
CA ARG A 115 -8.10 -5.37 -12.57
C ARG A 115 -8.99 -4.45 -11.77
N VAL A 116 -10.18 -4.12 -12.32
CA VAL A 116 -11.22 -3.39 -11.60
C VAL A 116 -12.46 -4.27 -11.47
N THR A 117 -12.94 -4.42 -10.25
CA THR A 117 -14.18 -5.12 -9.93
C THR A 117 -14.95 -4.30 -8.89
N GLN A 118 -16.25 -4.04 -9.12
CA GLN A 118 -17.10 -3.30 -8.18
C GLN A 118 -16.48 -1.97 -7.70
N GLU A 119 -15.91 -1.20 -8.66
CA GLU A 119 -15.24 0.08 -8.41
C GLU A 119 -13.93 0.00 -7.60
N GLN A 120 -13.53 -1.17 -7.13
CA GLN A 120 -12.24 -1.38 -6.50
C GLN A 120 -11.17 -1.69 -7.55
N VAL A 121 -9.99 -1.10 -7.37
CA VAL A 121 -8.78 -1.44 -8.11
C VAL A 121 -8.06 -2.57 -7.37
N TRP A 122 -7.63 -3.59 -8.11
CA TRP A 122 -6.91 -4.74 -7.60
C TRP A 122 -5.57 -4.90 -8.29
N LEU A 123 -4.53 -5.13 -7.51
CA LEU A 123 -3.15 -5.36 -7.95
C LEU A 123 -2.71 -6.77 -7.56
N GLY A 124 -2.25 -7.56 -8.54
CA GLY A 124 -1.79 -8.94 -8.32
C GLY A 124 -0.29 -9.03 -8.18
N PHE A 125 0.20 -9.30 -6.98
CA PHE A 125 1.62 -9.44 -6.65
C PHE A 125 2.01 -10.89 -6.39
N THR A 126 3.30 -11.19 -6.56
CA THR A 126 3.90 -12.39 -5.99
C THR A 126 3.90 -12.26 -4.46
N PRO A 127 3.36 -13.27 -3.73
CA PRO A 127 3.39 -13.26 -2.27
C PRO A 127 4.83 -13.26 -1.75
N LEU A 128 5.03 -12.68 -0.59
CA LEU A 128 6.26 -12.79 0.19
C LEU A 128 5.95 -13.66 1.41
N ALA A 129 6.53 -14.85 1.45
CA ALA A 129 6.36 -15.76 2.57
C ALA A 129 7.07 -15.21 3.81
N PRO A 130 6.39 -15.03 4.95
CA PRO A 130 7.03 -14.68 6.19
C PRO A 130 7.67 -15.90 6.83
N GLU A 131 8.85 -15.69 7.43
CA GLU A 131 9.60 -16.68 8.21
C GLU A 131 9.69 -16.20 9.65
N ALA A 132 9.26 -17.03 10.60
CA ALA A 132 9.34 -16.70 12.03
C ALA A 132 10.80 -16.42 12.44
N CYS A 133 10.97 -15.43 13.29
CA CYS A 133 12.28 -15.08 13.86
C CYS A 133 12.13 -14.69 15.33
N GLU A 134 13.26 -14.57 16.03
CA GLU A 134 13.27 -14.01 17.39
C GLU A 134 12.86 -12.54 17.38
N ILE A 135 12.19 -12.11 18.45
CA ILE A 135 11.86 -10.71 18.67
C ILE A 135 13.17 -9.95 18.90
N PRO A 136 13.51 -8.94 18.08
CA PRO A 136 14.75 -8.22 18.23
C PRO A 136 14.82 -7.49 19.58
N ALA A 137 15.92 -7.64 20.31
CA ALA A 137 16.10 -7.04 21.64
C ALA A 137 15.92 -5.51 21.66
N TRP A 138 16.18 -4.84 20.54
CA TRP A 138 15.98 -3.39 20.42
C TRP A 138 14.50 -2.97 20.46
N CYS A 139 13.53 -3.88 20.29
CA CYS A 139 12.10 -3.57 20.39
C CYS A 139 11.75 -2.88 21.70
N GLN A 140 12.38 -3.27 22.79
CA GLN A 140 12.18 -2.68 24.14
C GLN A 140 12.61 -1.20 24.22
N GLN A 141 13.37 -0.70 23.24
CA GLN A 141 13.78 0.72 23.19
C GLN A 141 12.68 1.61 22.58
N TYR A 142 11.74 1.01 21.85
CA TYR A 142 10.69 1.73 21.12
C TYR A 142 9.27 1.44 21.64
N PHE A 143 9.07 0.27 22.25
CA PHE A 143 7.74 -0.19 22.63
C PHE A 143 7.73 -0.63 24.09
N ASP A 144 6.86 0.00 24.89
CA ASP A 144 6.68 -0.35 26.31
C ASP A 144 6.00 -1.72 26.48
N VAL A 145 5.23 -2.16 25.48
CA VAL A 145 4.58 -3.47 25.43
C VAL A 145 5.31 -4.34 24.42
N GLU A 146 5.81 -5.48 24.90
CA GLU A 146 6.55 -6.43 24.06
C GLU A 146 5.62 -7.08 23.00
N PRO A 147 6.06 -7.21 21.72
CA PRO A 147 5.30 -7.98 20.75
C PRO A 147 5.22 -9.47 21.13
N ALA A 148 4.17 -10.13 20.71
CA ALA A 148 3.94 -11.55 20.99
C ALA A 148 4.74 -12.47 20.04
N ALA A 149 5.04 -11.99 18.82
CA ALA A 149 5.80 -12.75 17.83
C ALA A 149 6.49 -11.81 16.84
N ALA A 150 7.49 -12.36 16.13
CA ALA A 150 8.17 -11.67 15.04
C ALA A 150 8.37 -12.58 13.84
N ALA A 151 8.40 -11.98 12.63
CA ALA A 151 8.74 -12.66 11.40
C ALA A 151 9.46 -11.72 10.44
N THR A 152 10.29 -12.28 9.56
CA THR A 152 10.91 -11.54 8.47
C THR A 152 10.37 -12.02 7.13
N ALA A 153 10.37 -11.15 6.10
CA ALA A 153 10.01 -11.53 4.74
C ALA A 153 10.85 -10.78 3.71
N GLY A 154 11.14 -11.45 2.60
CA GLY A 154 11.96 -10.90 1.53
C GLY A 154 13.45 -10.87 1.86
N ALA A 155 14.22 -10.10 1.07
CA ALA A 155 15.68 -9.95 1.22
C ALA A 155 16.07 -9.28 2.55
N ALA A 156 17.37 -9.05 2.77
CA ALA A 156 17.90 -8.46 4.00
C ALA A 156 17.35 -7.05 4.30
N ASP A 157 16.90 -6.34 3.29
CA ASP A 157 16.25 -5.03 3.33
C ASP A 157 14.72 -5.11 3.14
N GLY A 158 14.14 -6.31 3.23
CA GLY A 158 12.71 -6.55 3.09
C GLY A 158 11.88 -6.05 4.28
N TYR A 159 11.10 -6.93 4.90
CA TYR A 159 10.16 -6.58 5.97
C TYR A 159 10.49 -7.30 7.27
N LEU A 160 10.27 -6.62 8.37
CA LEU A 160 10.16 -7.17 9.71
C LEU A 160 8.71 -6.97 10.17
N VAL A 161 8.04 -8.05 10.55
CA VAL A 161 6.68 -8.03 11.09
C VAL A 161 6.76 -8.31 12.58
N LEU A 162 6.17 -7.45 13.38
CA LEU A 162 5.98 -7.64 14.82
C LEU A 162 4.48 -7.77 15.09
N GLU A 163 4.09 -8.79 15.81
CA GLU A 163 2.70 -9.11 16.14
C GLU A 163 2.39 -8.77 17.58
N TRP A 164 1.28 -8.08 17.81
CA TRP A 164 0.69 -7.86 19.13
C TRP A 164 -0.55 -8.74 19.34
N PRO A 165 -1.01 -8.93 20.60
CA PRO A 165 -2.26 -9.65 20.86
C PRO A 165 -3.45 -9.09 20.10
N ALA A 166 -4.44 -9.94 19.82
CA ALA A 166 -5.67 -9.52 19.14
C ALA A 166 -6.33 -8.34 19.88
N GLY A 167 -6.87 -7.39 19.11
CA GLY A 167 -7.52 -6.19 19.65
C GLY A 167 -6.58 -5.13 20.22
N PHE A 168 -5.27 -5.34 20.17
CA PHE A 168 -4.33 -4.35 20.67
C PHE A 168 -4.48 -3.02 19.90
N GLU A 169 -4.53 -1.90 20.64
CA GLU A 169 -4.64 -0.58 20.03
C GLU A 169 -3.30 -0.13 19.43
N LEU A 170 -3.03 -0.55 18.18
CA LEU A 170 -1.77 -0.22 17.49
C LEU A 170 -1.52 1.28 17.35
N ALA A 171 -2.57 2.10 17.30
CA ALA A 171 -2.45 3.56 17.25
C ALA A 171 -1.78 4.14 18.50
N SER A 172 -1.85 3.43 19.65
CA SER A 172 -1.19 3.84 20.90
C SER A 172 0.33 3.64 20.88
N LEU A 173 0.86 2.78 19.99
CA LEU A 173 2.29 2.57 19.88
C LEU A 173 2.99 3.84 19.38
N PRO A 174 4.12 4.21 19.98
CA PRO A 174 4.91 5.33 19.48
C PRO A 174 5.41 5.05 18.06
N THR A 175 5.52 6.09 17.24
CA THR A 175 6.19 6.00 15.95
C THR A 175 7.70 5.91 16.18
N PRO A 176 8.37 4.82 15.72
CA PRO A 176 9.80 4.70 15.87
C PRO A 176 10.53 5.86 15.21
N THR A 177 11.55 6.36 15.87
CA THR A 177 12.37 7.46 15.37
C THR A 177 13.31 7.01 14.24
N GLU A 178 14.01 7.96 13.62
CA GLU A 178 15.03 7.68 12.60
C GLU A 178 16.14 6.73 13.09
N SER A 179 16.35 6.65 14.42
CA SER A 179 17.31 5.70 15.01
C SER A 179 16.96 4.23 14.74
N LEU A 180 15.71 3.89 14.39
CA LEU A 180 15.32 2.55 13.95
C LEU A 180 16.20 2.07 12.79
N ALA A 181 16.61 2.95 11.89
CA ALA A 181 17.50 2.62 10.77
C ALA A 181 18.90 2.14 11.19
N GLN A 182 19.31 2.39 12.44
CA GLN A 182 20.56 1.88 13.02
C GLN A 182 20.44 0.41 13.45
N HIS A 183 19.23 -0.07 13.71
CA HIS A 183 18.97 -1.43 14.18
C HIS A 183 18.56 -2.38 13.05
N THR A 184 17.88 -1.88 12.04
CA THR A 184 17.40 -2.72 10.93
C THR A 184 17.37 -1.95 9.60
N LYS A 185 17.66 -2.67 8.51
CA LYS A 185 17.43 -2.19 7.14
C LYS A 185 16.03 -2.54 6.64
N ARG A 186 15.30 -3.38 7.39
CA ARG A 186 13.95 -3.83 7.01
C ARG A 186 12.91 -2.77 7.33
N SER A 187 11.93 -2.63 6.48
CA SER A 187 10.73 -1.87 6.82
C SER A 187 9.98 -2.60 7.94
N LEU A 188 9.55 -1.85 8.95
CA LEU A 188 8.86 -2.39 10.10
C LEU A 188 7.35 -2.36 9.88
N ILE A 189 6.71 -3.51 10.08
CA ILE A 189 5.26 -3.66 10.13
C ILE A 189 4.91 -4.10 11.55
N VAL A 190 4.04 -3.35 12.21
CA VAL A 190 3.41 -3.77 13.46
C VAL A 190 1.97 -4.17 13.18
N THR A 191 1.50 -5.28 13.73
CA THR A 191 0.17 -5.82 13.37
C THR A 191 -0.48 -6.57 14.53
N CYS A 192 -1.81 -6.64 14.54
CA CYS A 192 -2.60 -7.48 15.43
C CYS A 192 -3.85 -7.96 14.70
N ALA A 193 -4.38 -9.13 15.08
CA ALA A 193 -5.71 -9.54 14.65
C ALA A 193 -6.75 -8.55 15.18
N ALA A 194 -7.80 -8.28 14.42
CA ALA A 194 -8.93 -7.52 14.91
C ALA A 194 -9.74 -8.38 15.90
N GLU A 195 -10.25 -7.76 16.97
CA GLU A 195 -11.27 -8.40 17.81
C GLU A 195 -12.61 -8.35 17.11
N ASN A 196 -13.07 -9.50 16.66
CA ASN A 196 -14.37 -9.61 16.01
C ASN A 196 -15.41 -10.18 17.00
N GLU A 197 -16.24 -9.33 17.58
CA GLU A 197 -17.43 -9.75 18.32
C GLU A 197 -18.61 -10.10 17.39
N ALA A 198 -18.58 -9.70 16.10
CA ALA A 198 -19.64 -9.93 15.13
C ALA A 198 -19.10 -10.47 13.80
N ALA A 199 -19.41 -11.72 13.51
CA ALA A 199 -18.77 -12.60 12.52
C ALA A 199 -19.07 -12.34 11.02
N GLN A 200 -19.49 -11.18 10.55
CA GLN A 200 -19.96 -11.11 9.14
C GLN A 200 -19.40 -10.02 8.22
N GLU A 201 -18.77 -8.95 8.71
CA GLU A 201 -18.16 -7.93 7.81
C GLU A 201 -16.88 -7.29 8.38
N ALA A 202 -16.27 -7.92 9.36
CA ALA A 202 -15.24 -7.34 10.18
C ALA A 202 -13.88 -7.32 9.50
N GLU A 203 -13.10 -6.32 9.86
CA GLU A 203 -11.68 -6.26 9.60
C GLU A 203 -11.00 -7.51 10.13
N SER A 204 -10.11 -8.09 9.34
CA SER A 204 -9.40 -9.30 9.72
C SER A 204 -8.21 -8.98 10.62
N PHE A 205 -7.55 -7.84 10.36
CA PHE A 205 -6.40 -7.39 11.14
C PHE A 205 -6.14 -5.90 10.96
N HIS A 206 -5.37 -5.35 11.91
CA HIS A 206 -4.86 -3.99 11.90
C HIS A 206 -3.34 -3.99 11.70
N TYR A 207 -2.79 -2.89 11.16
CA TYR A 207 -1.34 -2.74 11.03
C TYR A 207 -0.91 -1.27 10.95
N ARG A 208 0.39 -1.01 11.19
CA ARG A 208 1.08 0.24 10.86
C ARG A 208 2.38 -0.11 10.12
N TYR A 209 2.91 0.86 9.38
CA TYR A 209 4.10 0.66 8.56
C TYR A 209 5.08 1.81 8.72
N PHE A 210 6.34 1.46 9.03
CA PHE A 210 7.42 2.41 9.26
C PHE A 210 8.63 2.07 8.40
N ALA A 211 9.21 3.08 7.75
CA ALA A 211 10.36 2.92 6.88
C ALA A 211 11.29 4.16 6.94
N PRO A 212 11.78 4.54 8.13
CA PRO A 212 12.62 5.74 8.29
C PRO A 212 13.93 5.65 7.49
N GLN A 213 14.46 4.46 7.24
CA GLN A 213 15.62 4.24 6.38
C GLN A 213 15.39 4.69 4.91
N TYR A 214 14.14 4.85 4.49
CA TYR A 214 13.76 5.37 3.18
C TYR A 214 13.17 6.78 3.24
N GLY A 215 13.32 7.46 4.40
CA GLY A 215 12.79 8.82 4.61
C GLY A 215 11.28 8.88 4.86
N VAL A 216 10.65 7.75 5.22
CA VAL A 216 9.23 7.66 5.55
C VAL A 216 9.08 7.19 6.99
N SER A 217 8.88 8.11 7.93
CA SER A 217 8.72 7.76 9.35
C SER A 217 7.53 6.82 9.55
N GLU A 218 6.38 7.16 9.00
CA GLU A 218 5.19 6.30 8.91
C GLU A 218 4.49 6.53 7.57
N ASP A 219 4.07 5.48 6.89
CA ASP A 219 3.33 5.58 5.62
C ASP A 219 1.81 5.56 5.88
N ALA A 220 1.07 6.38 5.15
CA ALA A 220 -0.36 6.58 5.35
C ALA A 220 -1.19 5.33 5.07
N ALA A 221 -0.95 4.67 3.94
CA ALA A 221 -1.56 3.39 3.58
C ALA A 221 -0.66 2.61 2.62
N THR A 222 -0.21 1.42 3.06
CA THR A 222 0.90 0.69 2.43
C THR A 222 0.44 -0.62 1.79
N GLY A 223 0.13 -0.56 0.50
CA GLY A 223 -0.27 -1.76 -0.24
C GLY A 223 0.83 -2.83 -0.31
N SER A 224 2.11 -2.46 -0.39
CA SER A 224 3.21 -3.43 -0.47
C SER A 224 3.35 -4.30 0.79
N ALA A 225 2.96 -3.80 1.97
CA ALA A 225 2.92 -4.56 3.21
C ALA A 225 1.94 -5.75 3.13
N MET A 226 0.85 -5.62 2.38
CA MET A 226 -0.14 -6.68 2.20
C MET A 226 0.42 -7.91 1.49
N ARG A 227 1.52 -7.80 0.73
CA ARG A 227 2.22 -8.94 0.12
C ARG A 227 2.75 -9.92 1.18
N VAL A 228 3.08 -9.41 2.35
CA VAL A 228 3.57 -10.17 3.50
C VAL A 228 2.40 -10.51 4.41
N LEU A 229 1.60 -9.51 4.80
CA LEU A 229 0.55 -9.66 5.81
C LEU A 229 -0.54 -10.64 5.40
N ALA A 230 -0.91 -10.71 4.11
CA ALA A 230 -1.88 -11.69 3.64
C ALA A 230 -1.41 -13.13 3.90
N SER A 231 -0.14 -13.44 3.61
CA SER A 231 0.46 -14.74 3.90
C SER A 231 0.69 -14.97 5.38
N PHE A 232 1.09 -13.93 6.12
CA PHE A 232 1.33 -13.96 7.55
C PHE A 232 0.07 -14.35 8.34
N TRP A 233 -1.04 -13.68 8.04
CA TRP A 233 -2.30 -13.93 8.71
C TRP A 233 -2.99 -15.22 8.24
N GLN A 234 -2.79 -15.63 6.97
CA GLN A 234 -3.24 -16.93 6.51
C GLN A 234 -2.55 -18.08 7.27
N GLN A 235 -1.24 -17.98 7.54
CA GLN A 235 -0.52 -18.97 8.35
C GLN A 235 -1.04 -19.04 9.80
N ARG A 236 -1.69 -17.99 10.29
CA ARG A 236 -2.31 -17.88 11.63
C ARG A 236 -3.78 -18.25 11.65
N GLY A 237 -4.31 -18.78 10.55
CA GLY A 237 -5.66 -19.31 10.46
C GLY A 237 -6.72 -18.32 9.98
N LEU A 238 -6.35 -17.06 9.65
CA LEU A 238 -7.27 -16.20 8.94
C LEU A 238 -7.43 -16.69 7.50
N GLY A 239 -8.60 -16.46 6.90
CA GLY A 239 -8.96 -16.97 5.59
C GLY A 239 -8.11 -16.41 4.43
N ARG A 240 -8.51 -16.73 3.20
CA ARG A 240 -7.85 -16.22 1.98
C ARG A 240 -8.35 -14.86 1.53
N VAL A 241 -9.45 -14.38 2.09
CA VAL A 241 -10.04 -13.06 1.84
C VAL A 241 -9.92 -12.29 3.15
N LEU A 242 -9.20 -11.20 3.13
CA LEU A 242 -8.87 -10.43 4.32
C LEU A 242 -9.18 -8.95 4.08
N THR A 243 -9.71 -8.31 5.10
CA THR A 243 -9.87 -6.86 5.20
C THR A 243 -8.88 -6.34 6.23
N ALA A 244 -8.07 -5.36 5.85
CA ALA A 244 -7.05 -4.78 6.70
C ALA A 244 -7.27 -3.28 6.87
N TYR A 245 -7.07 -2.79 8.10
CA TYR A 245 -7.03 -1.37 8.37
C TYR A 245 -5.62 -0.95 8.79
N GLN A 246 -5.04 0.03 8.09
CA GLN A 246 -3.78 0.65 8.50
C GLN A 246 -4.08 1.80 9.46
N CYS A 247 -3.58 1.67 10.70
CA CYS A 247 -3.83 2.59 11.81
C CYS A 247 -2.84 3.77 11.82
N SER A 248 -2.56 4.36 10.67
CA SER A 248 -1.84 5.63 10.56
C SER A 248 -2.76 6.81 10.86
N THR A 249 -2.21 8.01 10.95
CA THR A 249 -3.00 9.24 11.14
C THR A 249 -4.05 9.43 10.04
N GLU A 250 -3.72 9.15 8.78
CA GLU A 250 -4.63 9.23 7.64
C GLU A 250 -5.58 8.05 7.57
N GLY A 251 -5.13 6.89 8.01
CA GLY A 251 -5.85 5.64 7.90
C GLY A 251 -5.93 5.10 6.47
N GLY A 252 -5.98 3.77 6.33
CA GLY A 252 -6.15 3.11 5.04
C GLY A 252 -6.97 1.83 5.14
N LEU A 253 -7.89 1.62 4.20
CA LEU A 253 -8.70 0.40 4.10
C LEU A 253 -8.25 -0.41 2.89
N LEU A 254 -7.75 -1.61 3.16
CA LEU A 254 -7.17 -2.49 2.17
C LEU A 254 -7.86 -3.85 2.20
N PHE A 255 -7.97 -4.44 1.05
CA PHE A 255 -8.50 -5.80 0.88
C PHE A 255 -7.41 -6.69 0.29
N SER A 256 -7.42 -7.98 0.64
CA SER A 256 -6.59 -8.94 -0.07
C SER A 256 -7.32 -10.23 -0.35
N ARG A 257 -6.87 -10.90 -1.42
CA ARG A 257 -7.30 -12.25 -1.80
C ARG A 257 -6.09 -13.04 -2.25
N ILE A 258 -5.97 -14.27 -1.77
CA ILE A 258 -4.93 -15.18 -2.21
C ILE A 258 -5.57 -16.12 -3.24
N GLU A 259 -5.30 -15.86 -4.51
CA GLU A 259 -5.85 -16.57 -5.65
C GLU A 259 -4.74 -16.86 -6.68
N GLU A 260 -4.74 -18.05 -7.26
CA GLU A 260 -3.85 -18.45 -8.37
C GLU A 260 -2.35 -18.18 -8.11
N GLY A 261 -1.90 -18.40 -6.87
CA GLY A 261 -0.51 -18.17 -6.47
C GLY A 261 -0.11 -16.68 -6.36
N LYS A 262 -1.08 -15.77 -6.39
CA LYS A 262 -0.89 -14.34 -6.20
C LYS A 262 -1.60 -13.84 -4.95
N VAL A 263 -1.06 -12.78 -4.36
CA VAL A 263 -1.80 -11.92 -3.45
C VAL A 263 -2.37 -10.76 -4.27
N TRP A 264 -3.69 -10.74 -4.38
CA TRP A 264 -4.41 -9.61 -4.94
C TRP A 264 -4.70 -8.61 -3.84
N ILE A 265 -4.24 -7.38 -4.02
CA ILE A 265 -4.41 -6.27 -3.08
C ILE A 265 -5.41 -5.31 -3.68
N GLY A 266 -6.50 -5.08 -2.98
CA GLY A 266 -7.61 -4.26 -3.42
C GLY A 266 -7.82 -3.01 -2.58
N GLY A 267 -8.45 -2.01 -3.17
CA GLY A 267 -8.86 -0.79 -2.49
C GLY A 267 -9.60 0.17 -3.41
N TRP A 268 -10.20 1.17 -2.82
CA TRP A 268 -10.78 2.28 -3.56
C TRP A 268 -9.76 3.38 -3.78
N THR A 269 -9.97 4.12 -4.86
CA THR A 269 -9.24 5.34 -5.16
C THR A 269 -10.20 6.52 -5.23
N SER A 270 -9.76 7.70 -4.82
CA SER A 270 -10.51 8.95 -4.96
C SER A 270 -9.64 10.04 -5.58
N THR A 271 -10.27 10.99 -6.26
CA THR A 271 -9.59 12.18 -6.78
C THR A 271 -9.39 13.20 -5.67
N MET A 272 -8.31 13.96 -5.77
CA MET A 272 -7.98 15.08 -4.89
C MET A 272 -7.91 16.38 -5.70
N ALA A 273 -8.05 17.53 -5.02
CA ALA A 273 -7.68 18.81 -5.61
C ALA A 273 -6.16 18.88 -5.86
N MET A 274 -5.75 19.37 -7.04
CA MET A 274 -4.32 19.48 -7.40
C MET A 274 -3.55 20.41 -6.45
N GLU A 275 -4.18 21.44 -5.91
CA GLU A 275 -3.60 22.38 -4.96
C GLU A 275 -3.10 21.70 -3.68
N THR A 276 -3.83 20.69 -3.20
CA THR A 276 -3.46 19.92 -1.99
C THR A 276 -2.22 19.05 -2.19
N ALA A 277 -1.91 18.68 -3.43
CA ALA A 277 -0.78 17.81 -3.77
C ALA A 277 0.53 18.60 -4.06
N ASN A 278 0.43 19.91 -4.27
CA ASN A 278 1.55 20.79 -4.63
C ASN A 278 2.00 21.71 -3.49
N LEU A 279 1.51 21.52 -2.25
CA LEU A 279 1.99 22.30 -1.11
C LEU A 279 3.46 21.94 -0.84
N GLU A 280 4.32 22.95 -0.98
CA GLU A 280 5.75 22.90 -0.65
C GLU A 280 6.00 22.74 0.85
#